data_18e1a586bbc4384a33bc468c98884f97
#
_entry.id   18e1a586bbc4384a33bc468c98884f97
#
_cell.length_a   1.000
_cell.length_b   1.000
_cell.length_c   1.000
_cell.angle_alpha   90.00
_cell.angle_beta   90.00
_cell.angle_gamma   90.00
#
_symmetry.space_group_name_H-M   'P 1'
#
loop_
_entity.id
_entity.type
_entity.pdbx_description
1 polymer ?
#
loop_
_entity_poly.entity_id
_entity_poly.type
_entity_poly.pdbx_seq_one_letter_code
_entity_poly.pdbx_strand_id
1 'polypeptide(L)'
;NLKAELLGQAAFVKWVEGIEIAGPGFINIRLKPESKQQIVREVLSQGSQFGYQADNSQHILVEFVSANPTGPLHVGHGRQAALGDAICNLFATQGWNVHREFYYNDAGVQIQTLANSTQLRAKGFKPGDDCWPTDSDNPAAKAFYNGDYIQDIADDFLAKKTVAADDRSFTASGDVDDLQSISNFAVAYLRHEQDKDLQAFNLKFDEYYLESSLYTSGRVDETVRK
;
A
#
# COMPACT_ATOMS: atom_id res chain seq x y z
N ASN A 1 37.44 14.40 30.99
CA ASN A 1 37.90 13.56 29.87
C ASN A 1 36.94 12.39 29.71
N LEU A 2 36.14 12.41 28.59
CA LEU A 2 35.08 11.43 28.30
C LEU A 2 35.57 9.96 28.43
N LYS A 3 36.79 9.67 27.97
CA LYS A 3 37.36 8.32 28.08
C LYS A 3 37.48 7.87 29.54
N ALA A 4 37.94 8.73 30.44
CA ALA A 4 38.12 8.42 31.86
C ALA A 4 36.73 8.25 32.54
N GLU A 5 35.76 9.06 32.13
CA GLU A 5 34.41 9.01 32.68
C GLU A 5 33.70 7.72 32.26
N LEU A 6 33.80 7.33 30.98
CA LEU A 6 33.24 6.07 30.46
C LEU A 6 33.87 4.84 31.11
N LEU A 7 35.20 4.84 31.32
CA LEU A 7 35.91 3.76 31.99
C LEU A 7 35.61 3.68 33.49
N GLY A 8 35.08 4.76 34.09
CA GLY A 8 34.58 4.76 35.48
C GLY A 8 33.21 4.11 35.66
N GLN A 9 32.46 3.87 34.55
CA GLN A 9 31.13 3.28 34.64
C GLN A 9 31.19 1.75 34.59
N ALA A 10 30.78 1.08 35.66
CA ALA A 10 30.78 -0.39 35.76
C ALA A 10 29.97 -1.07 34.64
N ALA A 11 28.84 -0.48 34.24
CA ALA A 11 28.03 -0.98 33.13
C ALA A 11 28.79 -0.95 31.80
N PHE A 12 29.61 0.06 31.55
CA PHE A 12 30.40 0.20 30.33
C PHE A 12 31.56 -0.80 30.31
N VAL A 13 32.33 -0.89 31.42
CA VAL A 13 33.48 -1.80 31.55
C VAL A 13 33.08 -3.27 31.49
N LYS A 14 31.86 -3.60 31.83
CA LYS A 14 31.31 -4.95 31.69
C LYS A 14 31.39 -5.46 30.24
N TRP A 15 31.15 -4.59 29.25
CA TRP A 15 31.02 -4.96 27.85
C TRP A 15 32.18 -4.52 26.98
N VAL A 16 32.98 -3.55 27.44
CA VAL A 16 34.02 -2.92 26.64
C VAL A 16 35.41 -3.41 27.11
N GLU A 17 36.21 -3.85 26.12
CA GLU A 17 37.60 -4.25 26.32
C GLU A 17 38.56 -3.04 26.32
N GLY A 18 38.27 -2.07 25.42
CA GLY A 18 39.12 -0.89 25.28
C GLY A 18 38.46 0.24 24.50
N ILE A 19 39.03 1.45 24.73
CA ILE A 19 38.66 2.66 24.01
C ILE A 19 39.93 3.29 23.44
N GLU A 20 39.92 3.62 22.18
CA GLU A 20 41.00 4.34 21.50
C GLU A 20 40.47 5.60 20.85
N ILE A 21 41.25 6.70 20.93
CA ILE A 21 40.95 7.92 20.19
C ILE A 21 41.72 7.84 18.87
N ALA A 22 41.02 7.93 17.76
CA ALA A 22 41.58 7.79 16.41
C ALA A 22 41.29 9.04 15.57
N GLY A 23 42.31 9.53 14.87
CA GLY A 23 42.23 10.68 14.01
C GLY A 23 41.65 11.93 14.69
N PRO A 24 40.90 12.78 13.94
CA PRO A 24 40.47 14.10 14.44
C PRO A 24 39.23 14.06 15.35
N GLY A 25 39.06 13.00 16.18
CA GLY A 25 37.98 12.96 17.17
C GLY A 25 37.08 11.73 17.12
N PHE A 26 37.46 10.69 16.40
CA PHE A 26 36.75 9.40 16.41
C PHE A 26 37.11 8.64 17.71
N ILE A 27 36.10 7.98 18.27
CA ILE A 27 36.26 7.09 19.42
C ILE A 27 35.98 5.67 18.96
N ASN A 28 37.02 4.84 18.93
CA ASN A 28 36.90 3.42 18.62
C ASN A 28 36.67 2.66 19.94
N ILE A 29 35.58 1.89 19.98
CA ILE A 29 35.22 1.07 21.13
C ILE A 29 35.39 -0.40 20.73
N ARG A 30 36.25 -1.12 21.46
CA ARG A 30 36.43 -2.55 21.29
C ARG A 30 35.58 -3.29 22.31
N LEU A 31 34.68 -4.13 21.82
CA LEU A 31 33.81 -4.93 22.67
C LEU A 31 34.49 -6.25 23.06
N LYS A 32 34.21 -6.71 24.26
CA LYS A 32 34.61 -8.05 24.71
C LYS A 32 33.87 -9.13 23.90
N PRO A 33 34.51 -10.30 23.64
CA PRO A 33 33.84 -11.38 22.95
C PRO A 33 32.52 -11.83 23.59
N GLU A 34 32.47 -11.83 24.92
CA GLU A 34 31.32 -12.22 25.75
C GLU A 34 30.12 -11.31 25.50
N SER A 35 30.33 -10.03 25.18
CA SER A 35 29.24 -9.10 24.88
C SER A 35 28.46 -9.51 23.61
N LYS A 36 29.16 -9.98 22.58
CA LYS A 36 28.55 -10.49 21.37
C LYS A 36 27.79 -11.81 21.59
N GLN A 37 28.36 -12.70 22.41
CA GLN A 37 27.72 -13.96 22.78
C GLN A 37 26.45 -13.74 23.61
N GLN A 38 26.44 -12.71 24.46
CA GLN A 38 25.27 -12.35 25.25
C GLN A 38 24.09 -11.97 24.36
N ILE A 39 24.30 -11.16 23.33
CA ILE A 39 23.25 -10.78 22.37
C ILE A 39 22.66 -12.01 21.68
N VAL A 40 23.50 -12.98 21.28
CA VAL A 40 23.00 -14.23 20.68
C VAL A 40 22.09 -14.99 21.66
N ARG A 41 22.48 -15.06 22.95
CA ARG A 41 21.64 -15.70 23.98
C ARG A 41 20.31 -14.96 24.17
N GLU A 42 20.31 -13.63 24.15
CA GLU A 42 19.11 -12.81 24.26
C GLU A 42 18.19 -13.01 23.07
N VAL A 43 18.72 -13.02 21.85
CA VAL A 43 17.96 -13.33 20.62
C VAL A 43 17.30 -14.70 20.74
N LEU A 44 18.06 -15.73 21.13
CA LEU A 44 17.55 -17.09 21.26
C LEU A 44 16.48 -17.20 22.36
N SER A 45 16.64 -16.49 23.47
CA SER A 45 15.68 -16.53 24.59
C SER A 45 14.39 -15.76 24.30
N GLN A 46 14.45 -14.66 23.57
CA GLN A 46 13.31 -13.82 23.24
C GLN A 46 12.61 -14.27 21.94
N GLY A 47 13.34 -14.99 21.07
CA GLY A 47 12.81 -15.49 19.80
C GLY A 47 12.23 -14.36 18.94
N SER A 48 10.98 -14.52 18.49
CA SER A 48 10.29 -13.52 17.67
C SER A 48 9.97 -12.20 18.38
N GLN A 49 10.15 -12.14 19.70
CA GLN A 49 9.94 -10.91 20.50
C GLN A 49 11.21 -10.07 20.65
N PHE A 50 12.34 -10.55 20.15
CA PHE A 50 13.57 -9.78 20.23
C PHE A 50 13.47 -8.45 19.49
N GLY A 51 13.78 -7.36 20.18
CA GLY A 51 13.70 -5.99 19.64
C GLY A 51 12.33 -5.32 19.81
N TYR A 52 11.30 -6.05 20.27
CA TYR A 52 10.00 -5.45 20.55
C TYR A 52 9.99 -4.75 21.92
N GLN A 53 9.38 -3.57 21.95
CA GLN A 53 9.09 -2.83 23.17
C GLN A 53 7.68 -3.19 23.67
N ALA A 54 7.44 -2.95 24.96
CA ALA A 54 6.10 -3.08 25.51
C ALA A 54 5.13 -2.09 24.84
N ASP A 55 3.84 -2.45 24.82
CA ASP A 55 2.78 -1.57 24.36
C ASP A 55 2.83 -0.21 25.08
N ASN A 56 2.93 0.86 24.31
CA ASN A 56 3.00 2.23 24.79
C ASN A 56 1.64 2.96 24.73
N SER A 57 0.57 2.25 24.34
CA SER A 57 -0.80 2.77 24.19
C SER A 57 -0.93 3.90 23.14
N GLN A 58 0.07 4.08 22.28
CA GLN A 58 0.00 5.04 21.19
C GLN A 58 -0.58 4.37 19.94
N HIS A 59 -1.35 5.15 19.18
CA HIS A 59 -1.95 4.72 17.94
C HIS A 59 -1.38 5.53 16.78
N ILE A 60 -1.13 4.87 15.67
CA ILE A 60 -0.72 5.51 14.43
C ILE A 60 -1.48 4.89 13.26
N LEU A 61 -2.04 5.74 12.40
CA LEU A 61 -2.55 5.35 11.10
C LEU A 61 -1.50 5.67 10.06
N VAL A 62 -1.20 4.69 9.21
CA VAL A 62 -0.27 4.84 8.08
C VAL A 62 -1.02 4.49 6.81
N GLU A 63 -1.26 5.50 5.98
CA GLU A 63 -1.85 5.34 4.65
C GLU A 63 -0.72 5.23 3.62
N PHE A 64 -0.76 4.21 2.78
CA PHE A 64 0.28 4.02 1.76
C PHE A 64 -0.20 3.12 0.61
N VAL A 65 0.52 3.15 -0.51
CA VAL A 65 0.15 2.62 -1.82
C VAL A 65 -0.97 3.42 -2.44
N SER A 66 -2.18 3.33 -1.94
CA SER A 66 -3.39 4.11 -2.29
C SER A 66 -3.54 4.31 -3.80
N ALA A 67 -3.41 3.21 -4.56
CA ALA A 67 -3.50 3.23 -6.01
C ALA A 67 -4.96 3.32 -6.47
N ASN A 68 -5.22 4.16 -7.49
CA ASN A 68 -6.53 4.22 -8.10
C ASN A 68 -6.88 2.88 -8.76
N PRO A 69 -8.13 2.39 -8.68
CA PRO A 69 -8.55 1.13 -9.28
C PRO A 69 -8.83 1.31 -10.79
N THR A 70 -7.83 1.81 -11.51
CA THR A 70 -7.90 2.12 -12.95
C THR A 70 -6.86 1.37 -13.77
N GLY A 71 -6.04 0.53 -13.12
CA GLY A 71 -5.04 -0.31 -13.75
C GLY A 71 -4.27 -1.18 -12.76
N PRO A 72 -3.40 -2.06 -13.27
CA PRO A 72 -2.52 -2.88 -12.45
C PRO A 72 -1.55 -2.06 -11.62
N LEU A 73 -1.05 -2.62 -10.52
CA LEU A 73 0.04 -2.02 -9.77
C LEU A 73 1.34 -2.00 -10.60
N HIS A 74 2.20 -1.04 -10.34
CA HIS A 74 3.50 -0.91 -10.99
C HIS A 74 4.62 -0.74 -9.95
N VAL A 75 5.88 -0.73 -10.39
CA VAL A 75 7.07 -0.64 -9.52
C VAL A 75 7.01 0.54 -8.53
N GLY A 76 6.41 1.67 -8.92
CA GLY A 76 6.20 2.82 -8.03
C GLY A 76 5.34 2.46 -6.83
N HIS A 77 4.24 1.72 -7.03
CA HIS A 77 3.38 1.21 -5.97
C HIS A 77 4.12 0.18 -5.10
N GLY A 78 4.90 -0.73 -5.71
CA GLY A 78 5.74 -1.68 -4.99
C GLY A 78 6.76 -1.00 -4.08
N ARG A 79 7.36 0.12 -4.51
CA ARG A 79 8.24 0.93 -3.66
C ARG A 79 7.49 1.52 -2.46
N GLN A 80 6.29 2.06 -2.67
CA GLN A 80 5.46 2.59 -1.58
C GLN A 80 5.05 1.48 -0.62
N ALA A 81 4.69 0.32 -1.13
CA ALA A 81 4.35 -0.87 -0.36
C ALA A 81 5.50 -1.28 0.57
N ALA A 82 6.71 -1.43 0.04
CA ALA A 82 7.89 -1.80 0.81
C ALA A 82 8.24 -0.77 1.89
N LEU A 83 8.16 0.52 1.56
CA LEU A 83 8.47 1.60 2.51
C LEU A 83 7.41 1.70 3.60
N GLY A 84 6.13 1.69 3.22
CA GLY A 84 5.02 1.79 4.17
C GLY A 84 4.98 0.62 5.15
N ASP A 85 5.14 -0.62 4.65
CA ASP A 85 5.20 -1.80 5.50
C ASP A 85 6.40 -1.77 6.45
N ALA A 86 7.58 -1.36 5.98
CA ALA A 86 8.77 -1.22 6.82
C ALA A 86 8.54 -0.19 7.94
N ILE A 87 7.93 0.95 7.65
CA ILE A 87 7.59 1.98 8.64
C ILE A 87 6.58 1.42 9.66
N CYS A 88 5.53 0.75 9.21
CA CYS A 88 4.54 0.11 10.08
C CYS A 88 5.20 -0.90 11.04
N ASN A 89 6.07 -1.74 10.50
CA ASN A 89 6.79 -2.74 11.28
C ASN A 89 7.73 -2.09 12.33
N LEU A 90 8.42 -1.00 11.97
CA LEU A 90 9.24 -0.25 12.92
C LEU A 90 8.40 0.34 14.07
N PHE A 91 7.26 0.97 13.78
CA PHE A 91 6.37 1.46 14.83
C PHE A 91 5.83 0.33 15.71
N ALA A 92 5.42 -0.78 15.11
CA ALA A 92 4.94 -1.94 15.84
C ALA A 92 6.01 -2.49 16.80
N THR A 93 7.30 -2.55 16.39
CA THR A 93 8.38 -2.97 17.27
C THR A 93 8.61 -2.01 18.44
N GLN A 94 8.19 -0.75 18.32
CA GLN A 94 8.27 0.26 19.38
C GLN A 94 7.02 0.31 20.28
N GLY A 95 6.16 -0.69 20.18
CA GLY A 95 4.97 -0.82 21.02
C GLY A 95 3.79 0.06 20.58
N TRP A 96 3.79 0.58 19.36
CA TRP A 96 2.68 1.32 18.82
C TRP A 96 1.60 0.38 18.26
N ASN A 97 0.34 0.76 18.43
CA ASN A 97 -0.79 0.15 17.72
C ASN A 97 -0.87 0.78 16.32
N VAL A 98 -0.53 0.00 15.31
CA VAL A 98 -0.42 0.49 13.93
C VAL A 98 -1.66 0.07 13.14
N HIS A 99 -2.31 1.02 12.53
CA HIS A 99 -3.42 0.82 11.60
C HIS A 99 -2.95 1.12 10.17
N ARG A 100 -3.00 0.14 9.28
CA ARG A 100 -2.61 0.23 7.87
C ARG A 100 -3.83 0.53 7.03
N GLU A 101 -3.81 1.65 6.32
CA GLU A 101 -4.92 2.06 5.45
C GLU A 101 -4.49 2.13 4.00
N PHE A 102 -5.37 1.65 3.12
CA PHE A 102 -5.31 1.84 1.69
C PHE A 102 -6.50 2.69 1.26
N TYR A 103 -6.25 3.84 0.66
CA TYR A 103 -7.31 4.73 0.20
C TYR A 103 -7.59 4.49 -1.29
N TYR A 104 -8.82 4.11 -1.62
CA TYR A 104 -9.28 3.95 -3.00
C TYR A 104 -10.03 5.19 -3.47
N ASN A 105 -9.50 5.85 -4.50
CA ASN A 105 -10.23 6.83 -5.28
C ASN A 105 -11.12 6.09 -6.31
N ASP A 106 -12.26 5.60 -5.84
CA ASP A 106 -13.23 4.81 -6.60
C ASP A 106 -14.36 5.67 -7.20
N ALA A 107 -14.15 6.99 -7.31
CA ALA A 107 -15.10 7.96 -7.85
C ALA A 107 -14.46 8.90 -8.89
N GLY A 108 -15.27 9.65 -9.59
CA GLY A 108 -14.82 10.73 -10.48
C GLY A 108 -14.48 10.32 -11.91
N VAL A 109 -13.78 11.22 -12.61
CA VAL A 109 -13.55 11.14 -14.06
C VAL A 109 -12.75 9.92 -14.49
N GLN A 110 -11.80 9.47 -13.67
CA GLN A 110 -10.98 8.30 -14.01
C GLN A 110 -11.79 7.00 -14.03
N ILE A 111 -12.72 6.86 -13.09
CA ILE A 111 -13.61 5.69 -13.04
C ILE A 111 -14.59 5.70 -14.23
N GLN A 112 -15.10 6.90 -14.59
CA GLN A 112 -15.92 7.03 -15.80
C GLN A 112 -15.14 6.64 -17.07
N THR A 113 -13.87 7.05 -17.16
CA THR A 113 -12.98 6.68 -18.28
C THR A 113 -12.73 5.18 -18.32
N LEU A 114 -12.53 4.54 -17.15
CA LEU A 114 -12.40 3.07 -17.05
C LEU A 114 -13.66 2.37 -17.57
N ALA A 115 -14.84 2.80 -17.12
CA ALA A 115 -16.11 2.23 -17.52
C ALA A 115 -16.33 2.34 -19.05
N ASN A 116 -16.07 3.53 -19.62
CA ASN A 116 -16.19 3.77 -21.04
C ASN A 116 -15.20 2.91 -21.87
N SER A 117 -13.95 2.80 -21.40
CA SER A 117 -12.93 1.95 -22.06
C SER A 117 -13.35 0.49 -22.07
N THR A 118 -13.85 -0.01 -20.93
CA THR A 118 -14.35 -1.38 -20.80
C THR A 118 -15.56 -1.62 -21.66
N GLN A 119 -16.49 -0.65 -21.74
CA GLN A 119 -17.67 -0.74 -22.61
C GLN A 119 -17.30 -0.88 -24.09
N LEU A 120 -16.35 -0.04 -24.55
CA LEU A 120 -15.90 -0.13 -25.96
C LEU A 120 -15.27 -1.49 -26.25
N ARG A 121 -14.43 -2.01 -25.35
CA ARG A 121 -13.87 -3.37 -25.49
C ARG A 121 -14.97 -4.44 -25.50
N ALA A 122 -15.93 -4.35 -24.62
CA ALA A 122 -17.07 -5.29 -24.57
C ALA A 122 -17.93 -5.24 -25.84
N LYS A 123 -18.00 -4.10 -26.50
CA LYS A 123 -18.64 -3.92 -27.81
C LYS A 123 -17.77 -4.38 -29.01
N GLY A 124 -16.54 -4.86 -28.74
CA GLY A 124 -15.63 -5.41 -29.75
C GLY A 124 -14.67 -4.39 -30.38
N PHE A 125 -14.64 -3.15 -29.91
CA PHE A 125 -13.73 -2.13 -30.43
C PHE A 125 -12.33 -2.22 -29.79
N LYS A 126 -11.32 -1.75 -30.51
CA LYS A 126 -9.90 -1.79 -30.09
C LYS A 126 -9.28 -0.41 -30.18
N PRO A 127 -8.22 -0.13 -29.40
CA PRO A 127 -7.40 1.06 -29.60
C PRO A 127 -6.93 1.16 -31.06
N GLY A 128 -7.14 2.33 -31.65
CA GLY A 128 -6.82 2.59 -33.06
C GLY A 128 -8.00 2.45 -34.04
N ASP A 129 -9.15 1.96 -33.60
CA ASP A 129 -10.39 2.01 -34.40
C ASP A 129 -10.90 3.46 -34.47
N ASP A 130 -11.61 3.81 -35.56
CA ASP A 130 -12.16 5.17 -35.81
C ASP A 130 -13.04 5.69 -34.66
N CYS A 131 -13.72 4.79 -33.94
CA CYS A 131 -14.58 5.12 -32.81
C CYS A 131 -13.84 5.18 -31.47
N TRP A 132 -12.54 4.81 -31.45
CA TRP A 132 -11.73 4.87 -30.24
C TRP A 132 -11.22 6.29 -30.01
N PRO A 133 -11.61 6.97 -28.91
CA PRO A 133 -11.20 8.34 -28.66
C PRO A 133 -9.67 8.46 -28.54
N THR A 134 -9.12 9.48 -29.21
CA THR A 134 -7.70 9.85 -29.12
C THR A 134 -7.57 11.21 -28.47
N ASP A 135 -6.45 11.45 -27.79
CA ASP A 135 -6.15 12.74 -27.11
C ASP A 135 -6.17 13.95 -28.06
N SER A 136 -6.07 13.74 -29.39
CA SER A 136 -5.98 14.81 -30.38
C SER A 136 -7.29 15.59 -30.56
N ASP A 137 -8.43 14.98 -30.26
CA ASP A 137 -9.73 15.54 -30.67
C ASP A 137 -10.46 16.28 -29.54
N ASN A 138 -10.09 16.05 -28.30
CA ASN A 138 -10.64 16.75 -27.13
C ASN A 138 -9.67 16.75 -25.96
N PRO A 139 -8.98 17.86 -25.68
CA PRO A 139 -8.08 17.98 -24.54
C PRO A 139 -8.75 17.77 -23.17
N ALA A 140 -10.08 17.86 -23.10
CA ALA A 140 -10.86 17.57 -21.90
C ALA A 140 -11.31 16.09 -21.81
N ALA A 141 -11.24 15.33 -22.92
CA ALA A 141 -11.45 13.90 -22.93
C ALA A 141 -10.11 13.25 -22.58
N LYS A 142 -9.91 12.86 -21.30
CA LYS A 142 -8.78 12.06 -20.91
C LYS A 142 -8.71 10.80 -21.76
N ALA A 143 -7.49 10.47 -22.24
CA ALA A 143 -7.26 9.28 -23.03
C ALA A 143 -7.88 8.05 -22.40
N PHE A 144 -8.59 7.28 -23.22
CA PHE A 144 -9.12 5.98 -22.79
C PHE A 144 -7.99 5.05 -22.38
N TYR A 145 -8.28 4.13 -21.48
CA TYR A 145 -7.31 3.13 -21.07
C TYR A 145 -7.12 2.09 -22.17
N ASN A 146 -5.89 1.96 -22.66
CA ASN A 146 -5.56 1.14 -23.84
C ASN A 146 -4.95 -0.22 -23.48
N GLY A 147 -4.65 -0.48 -22.21
CA GLY A 147 -3.98 -1.71 -21.75
C GLY A 147 -4.81 -2.96 -22.03
N ASP A 148 -4.12 -4.10 -22.19
CA ASP A 148 -4.76 -5.39 -22.46
C ASP A 148 -5.68 -5.84 -21.33
N TYR A 149 -5.38 -5.44 -20.09
CA TYR A 149 -6.22 -5.70 -18.91
C TYR A 149 -7.68 -5.19 -19.09
N ILE A 150 -7.90 -4.15 -19.89
CA ILE A 150 -9.26 -3.68 -20.21
C ILE A 150 -10.03 -4.73 -21.02
N GLN A 151 -9.34 -5.48 -21.89
CA GLN A 151 -9.97 -6.59 -22.61
C GLN A 151 -10.32 -7.72 -21.65
N ASP A 152 -9.42 -8.05 -20.73
CA ASP A 152 -9.67 -9.10 -19.72
C ASP A 152 -10.90 -8.77 -18.86
N ILE A 153 -11.02 -7.50 -18.42
CA ILE A 153 -12.21 -7.02 -17.69
C ILE A 153 -13.48 -7.16 -18.55
N ALA A 154 -13.42 -6.77 -19.83
CA ALA A 154 -14.55 -6.84 -20.72
C ALA A 154 -15.01 -8.28 -21.00
N ASP A 155 -14.07 -9.20 -21.21
CA ASP A 155 -14.34 -10.62 -21.42
C ASP A 155 -14.98 -11.25 -20.18
N ASP A 156 -14.48 -10.94 -19.00
CA ASP A 156 -15.03 -11.42 -17.73
C ASP A 156 -16.40 -10.82 -17.43
N PHE A 157 -16.62 -9.55 -17.80
CA PHE A 157 -17.92 -8.91 -17.71
C PHE A 157 -18.96 -9.59 -18.60
N LEU A 158 -18.62 -9.85 -19.86
CA LEU A 158 -19.50 -10.56 -20.81
C LEU A 158 -19.79 -12.00 -20.39
N ALA A 159 -18.80 -12.64 -19.76
CA ALA A 159 -18.95 -13.98 -19.19
C ALA A 159 -19.77 -14.01 -17.89
N LYS A 160 -20.26 -12.86 -17.42
CA LYS A 160 -21.05 -12.70 -16.18
C LYS A 160 -20.35 -13.25 -14.94
N LYS A 161 -19.03 -13.06 -14.86
CA LYS A 161 -18.26 -13.51 -13.70
C LYS A 161 -18.58 -12.71 -12.45
N THR A 162 -18.29 -13.31 -11.31
CA THR A 162 -18.34 -12.67 -10.00
C THR A 162 -16.91 -12.42 -9.51
N VAL A 163 -16.66 -11.22 -9.04
CA VAL A 163 -15.37 -10.82 -8.44
C VAL A 163 -15.61 -10.38 -7.01
N ALA A 164 -14.77 -10.86 -6.09
CA ALA A 164 -14.77 -10.40 -4.70
C ALA A 164 -13.66 -9.34 -4.52
N ALA A 165 -14.04 -8.18 -4.00
CA ALA A 165 -13.12 -7.11 -3.61
C ALA A 165 -13.43 -6.73 -2.15
N ASP A 166 -12.48 -6.94 -1.26
CA ASP A 166 -12.65 -6.88 0.21
C ASP A 166 -13.79 -7.81 0.70
N ASP A 167 -14.80 -7.21 1.33
CA ASP A 167 -15.98 -7.89 1.87
C ASP A 167 -17.16 -7.96 0.88
N ARG A 168 -17.00 -7.43 -0.34
CA ARG A 168 -18.06 -7.31 -1.35
C ARG A 168 -17.83 -8.19 -2.55
N SER A 169 -18.92 -8.74 -3.08
CA SER A 169 -18.91 -9.47 -4.34
C SER A 169 -19.73 -8.73 -5.40
N PHE A 170 -19.16 -8.58 -6.59
CA PHE A 170 -19.79 -7.95 -7.74
C PHE A 170 -19.95 -8.98 -8.85
N THR A 171 -21.19 -9.20 -9.27
CA THR A 171 -21.50 -10.06 -10.40
C THR A 171 -21.81 -9.20 -11.61
N ALA A 172 -21.10 -9.44 -12.70
CA ALA A 172 -21.30 -8.71 -13.94
C ALA A 172 -22.70 -9.01 -14.53
N SER A 173 -23.41 -7.98 -14.99
CA SER A 173 -24.70 -8.16 -15.69
C SER A 173 -24.53 -8.78 -17.08
N GLY A 174 -23.39 -8.53 -17.74
CA GLY A 174 -23.11 -8.87 -19.12
C GLY A 174 -23.85 -8.00 -20.12
N ASP A 175 -24.54 -6.97 -19.65
CA ASP A 175 -25.22 -5.99 -20.51
C ASP A 175 -24.29 -4.84 -20.86
N VAL A 176 -23.88 -4.77 -22.11
CA VAL A 176 -22.91 -3.74 -22.59
C VAL A 176 -23.48 -2.32 -22.60
N ASP A 177 -24.78 -2.15 -22.42
CA ASP A 177 -25.42 -0.84 -22.36
C ASP A 177 -25.64 -0.38 -20.90
N ASP A 178 -25.46 -1.27 -19.92
CA ASP A 178 -25.47 -0.95 -18.48
C ASP A 178 -24.10 -0.45 -18.02
N LEU A 179 -23.80 0.84 -18.27
CA LEU A 179 -22.54 1.47 -17.92
C LEU A 179 -22.26 1.47 -16.42
N GLN A 180 -23.30 1.52 -15.58
CA GLN A 180 -23.13 1.47 -14.13
C GLN A 180 -22.67 0.08 -13.66
N SER A 181 -23.24 -0.99 -14.21
CA SER A 181 -22.78 -2.35 -13.94
C SER A 181 -21.34 -2.57 -14.40
N ILE A 182 -20.98 -2.06 -15.59
CA ILE A 182 -19.61 -2.10 -16.12
C ILE A 182 -18.67 -1.39 -15.17
N SER A 183 -19.02 -0.17 -14.73
CA SER A 183 -18.20 0.63 -13.82
C SER A 183 -17.94 -0.11 -12.50
N ASN A 184 -18.99 -0.60 -11.87
CA ASN A 184 -18.88 -1.31 -10.59
C ASN A 184 -18.03 -2.58 -10.71
N PHE A 185 -18.23 -3.35 -11.79
CA PHE A 185 -17.48 -4.56 -12.05
C PHE A 185 -16.01 -4.28 -12.32
N ALA A 186 -15.70 -3.30 -13.18
CA ALA A 186 -14.33 -2.95 -13.54
C ALA A 186 -13.51 -2.46 -12.32
N VAL A 187 -14.11 -1.63 -11.48
CA VAL A 187 -13.51 -1.20 -10.21
C VAL A 187 -13.23 -2.39 -9.29
N ALA A 188 -14.23 -3.26 -9.11
CA ALA A 188 -14.08 -4.45 -8.26
C ALA A 188 -13.01 -5.40 -8.80
N TYR A 189 -12.96 -5.61 -10.13
CA TYR A 189 -11.96 -6.44 -10.80
C TYR A 189 -10.55 -5.92 -10.52
N LEU A 190 -10.30 -4.63 -10.73
CA LEU A 190 -8.98 -4.06 -10.53
C LEU A 190 -8.57 -4.02 -9.05
N ARG A 191 -9.50 -3.76 -8.14
CA ARG A 191 -9.24 -3.86 -6.70
C ARG A 191 -8.84 -5.28 -6.32
N HIS A 192 -9.55 -6.29 -6.84
CA HIS A 192 -9.21 -7.69 -6.62
C HIS A 192 -7.81 -8.04 -7.12
N GLU A 193 -7.46 -7.62 -8.34
CA GLU A 193 -6.12 -7.91 -8.89
C GLU A 193 -5.02 -7.17 -8.12
N GLN A 194 -5.24 -5.90 -7.75
CA GLN A 194 -4.31 -5.15 -6.91
C GLN A 194 -4.10 -5.80 -5.53
N ASP A 195 -5.17 -6.29 -4.91
CA ASP A 195 -5.09 -6.97 -3.62
C ASP A 195 -4.32 -8.30 -3.72
N LYS A 196 -4.50 -9.07 -4.79
CA LYS A 196 -3.69 -10.28 -5.06
C LYS A 196 -2.20 -9.96 -5.18
N ASP A 197 -1.84 -8.88 -5.88
CA ASP A 197 -0.45 -8.43 -6.01
C ASP A 197 0.13 -8.04 -4.64
N LEU A 198 -0.64 -7.31 -3.83
CA LEU A 198 -0.23 -6.91 -2.47
C LEU A 198 -0.08 -8.12 -1.54
N GLN A 199 -0.99 -9.10 -1.62
CA GLN A 199 -0.87 -10.35 -0.87
C GLN A 199 0.34 -11.18 -1.31
N ALA A 200 0.64 -11.23 -2.61
CA ALA A 200 1.85 -11.88 -3.12
C ALA A 200 3.13 -11.18 -2.62
N PHE A 201 3.06 -9.88 -2.36
CA PHE A 201 4.10 -9.09 -1.72
C PHE A 201 4.14 -9.25 -0.18
N ASN A 202 3.27 -10.12 0.37
CA ASN A 202 3.08 -10.35 1.81
C ASN A 202 2.61 -9.10 2.59
N LEU A 203 1.83 -8.25 1.94
CA LEU A 203 1.27 -7.05 2.53
C LEU A 203 -0.23 -7.21 2.73
N LYS A 204 -0.72 -6.76 3.89
CA LYS A 204 -2.14 -6.68 4.24
C LYS A 204 -2.43 -5.32 4.84
N PHE A 205 -3.62 -4.80 4.53
CA PHE A 205 -4.17 -3.60 5.12
C PHE A 205 -5.25 -3.94 6.14
N ASP A 206 -5.38 -3.11 7.15
CA ASP A 206 -6.44 -3.23 8.16
C ASP A 206 -7.73 -2.61 7.65
N GLU A 207 -7.62 -1.59 6.78
CA GLU A 207 -8.74 -0.90 6.17
C GLU A 207 -8.49 -0.53 4.70
N TYR A 208 -9.52 -0.75 3.87
CA TYR A 208 -9.60 -0.24 2.51
C TYR A 208 -10.67 0.86 2.47
N TYR A 209 -10.23 2.11 2.57
CA TYR A 209 -11.13 3.25 2.61
C TYR A 209 -11.57 3.67 1.21
N LEU A 210 -12.88 3.79 0.98
CA LEU A 210 -13.45 4.17 -0.31
C LEU A 210 -13.82 5.65 -0.33
N GLU A 211 -13.32 6.41 -1.30
CA GLU A 211 -13.67 7.83 -1.48
C GLU A 211 -15.19 8.00 -1.69
N SER A 212 -15.82 7.10 -2.42
CA SER A 212 -17.29 7.11 -2.64
C SER A 212 -18.08 7.13 -1.32
N SER A 213 -17.52 6.58 -0.23
CA SER A 213 -18.14 6.59 1.09
C SER A 213 -18.28 7.99 1.68
N LEU A 214 -17.39 8.92 1.33
CA LEU A 214 -17.43 10.32 1.77
C LEU A 214 -18.65 11.05 1.21
N TYR A 215 -19.03 10.73 -0.04
CA TYR A 215 -20.20 11.31 -0.68
C TYR A 215 -21.50 10.68 -0.16
N THR A 216 -21.54 9.35 -0.08
CA THR A 216 -22.76 8.65 0.38
C THR A 216 -23.07 8.90 1.85
N SER A 217 -22.07 9.15 2.69
CA SER A 217 -22.24 9.51 4.10
C SER A 217 -22.55 11.00 4.33
N GLY A 218 -22.48 11.85 3.29
CA GLY A 218 -22.69 13.29 3.37
C GLY A 218 -21.54 14.08 4.02
N ARG A 219 -20.40 13.45 4.32
CA ARG A 219 -19.23 14.10 4.96
C ARG A 219 -18.66 15.24 4.13
N VAL A 220 -18.66 15.11 2.80
CA VAL A 220 -18.22 16.18 1.89
C VAL A 220 -19.10 17.41 2.08
N ASP A 221 -20.42 17.25 2.00
CA ASP A 221 -21.37 18.35 2.14
C ASP A 221 -21.32 19.01 3.53
N GLU A 222 -21.13 18.20 4.56
CA GLU A 222 -20.99 18.71 5.93
C GLU A 222 -19.71 19.54 6.09
N THR A 223 -18.61 19.13 5.48
CA THR A 223 -17.33 19.84 5.55
C THR A 223 -17.38 21.17 4.79
N VAL A 224 -18.03 21.20 3.62
CA VAL A 224 -18.19 22.43 2.82
C VAL A 224 -19.05 23.47 3.53
N ARG A 225 -19.98 23.04 4.41
CA ARG A 225 -20.86 23.95 5.16
C ARG A 225 -20.22 24.55 6.42
N LYS A 226 -19.10 24.01 6.88
CA LYS A 226 -18.32 24.54 8.02
C LYS A 226 -17.35 25.64 7.57
#